data_b0a1a243b02ae0586733a84aedc22dab
#
_entry.id   b0a1a243b02ae0586733a84aedc22dab
#
_cell.length_a   1.000
_cell.length_b   1.000
_cell.length_c   1.000
_cell.angle_alpha   90.00
_cell.angle_beta   90.00
_cell.angle_gamma   90.00
#
_symmetry.space_group_name_H-M   'P 1'
#
loop_
_entity.id
_entity.type
_entity.pdbx_description
1 polymer ?
#
loop_
_entity_poly.entity_id
_entity_poly.type
_entity_poly.pdbx_seq_one_letter_code
_entity_poly.pdbx_strand_id
1 'polypeptide(L)'
;MIRVAYPGGAAAHSAAAAERLFPGERELVSLETFSDVVEAAVSGGVAYGVLPIENSLVGPVAETHDLLYDAELSIVAETSIPIRHHLVARAPLAESEIRVIRSHPVALEQCRKLLGRLNGVRAIAASTTADAASQVAESDTPGEAAIASERAAAIYGLQVIEHDVGDHPEAFTRFVSVATHTRIDHERDEWRTAFSFVTDHRSGALYGAIEPFARHGLDLVQLVSRPIPQSPWKYRFDAVLAGHPLEPTTRDAFAEVRTRVRDLRVLGSYPPGA
;
A
#
# COMPACT_ATOMS: atom_id res chain seq x y z
N MET A 1 -9.44 -24.06 -2.27
CA MET A 1 -8.49 -23.04 -2.77
C MET A 1 -8.95 -21.68 -2.26
N ILE A 2 -8.06 -20.91 -1.62
CA ILE A 2 -8.37 -19.56 -1.08
C ILE A 2 -8.36 -18.57 -2.23
N ARG A 3 -9.42 -17.75 -2.39
CA ARG A 3 -9.48 -16.67 -3.37
C ARG A 3 -9.00 -15.37 -2.74
N VAL A 4 -8.05 -14.70 -3.38
CA VAL A 4 -7.42 -13.45 -2.91
C VAL A 4 -7.47 -12.41 -4.02
N ALA A 5 -8.19 -11.32 -3.81
CA ALA A 5 -8.25 -10.20 -4.75
C ALA A 5 -7.12 -9.20 -4.50
N TYR A 6 -6.64 -8.57 -5.58
CA TYR A 6 -5.67 -7.48 -5.54
C TYR A 6 -5.89 -6.53 -6.72
N PRO A 7 -5.54 -5.24 -6.61
CA PRO A 7 -5.71 -4.28 -7.69
C PRO A 7 -4.57 -4.38 -8.72
N GLY A 8 -4.92 -4.21 -10.00
CA GLY A 8 -3.99 -4.22 -11.12
C GLY A 8 -3.68 -5.62 -11.66
N GLY A 9 -2.85 -5.70 -12.68
CA GLY A 9 -2.48 -6.94 -13.36
C GLY A 9 -1.43 -7.77 -12.62
N ALA A 10 -1.10 -8.95 -13.17
CA ALA A 10 -0.12 -9.90 -12.60
C ALA A 10 1.29 -9.30 -12.39
N ALA A 11 1.64 -8.26 -13.15
CA ALA A 11 2.91 -7.55 -13.04
C ALA A 11 2.93 -6.47 -11.94
N ALA A 12 1.80 -6.18 -11.28
CA ALA A 12 1.71 -5.17 -10.24
C ALA A 12 2.41 -5.61 -8.93
N HIS A 13 2.85 -4.63 -8.14
CA HIS A 13 3.38 -4.89 -6.80
C HIS A 13 2.33 -5.49 -5.86
N SER A 14 1.04 -5.19 -6.09
CA SER A 14 -0.08 -5.77 -5.36
C SER A 14 -0.19 -7.29 -5.55
N ALA A 15 0.10 -7.80 -6.77
CA ALA A 15 0.19 -9.22 -7.03
C ALA A 15 1.32 -9.89 -6.23
N ALA A 16 2.50 -9.26 -6.22
CA ALA A 16 3.64 -9.73 -5.41
C ALA A 16 3.33 -9.74 -3.91
N ALA A 17 2.60 -8.73 -3.43
CA ALA A 17 2.14 -8.66 -2.04
C ALA A 17 1.14 -9.80 -1.71
N ALA A 18 0.19 -10.08 -2.62
CA ALA A 18 -0.76 -11.16 -2.46
C ALA A 18 -0.07 -12.53 -2.45
N GLU A 19 0.92 -12.75 -3.31
CA GLU A 19 1.73 -13.97 -3.30
C GLU A 19 2.50 -14.15 -2.00
N ARG A 20 3.08 -13.10 -1.47
CA ARG A 20 3.86 -13.12 -0.23
C ARG A 20 3.00 -13.35 1.01
N LEU A 21 1.83 -12.73 1.06
CA LEU A 21 0.88 -12.87 2.18
C LEU A 21 0.22 -14.25 2.22
N PHE A 22 0.01 -14.87 1.06
CA PHE A 22 -0.68 -16.13 0.92
C PHE A 22 0.18 -17.17 0.17
N PRO A 23 1.25 -17.70 0.80
CA PRO A 23 2.04 -18.78 0.19
C PRO A 23 1.19 -20.07 0.12
N GLY A 24 1.35 -20.86 -0.95
CA GLY A 24 0.64 -22.14 -1.15
C GLY A 24 -0.53 -22.05 -2.15
N GLU A 25 -1.51 -22.96 -2.01
CA GLU A 25 -2.64 -23.09 -2.95
C GLU A 25 -3.61 -21.91 -2.81
N ARG A 26 -3.66 -21.06 -3.84
CA ARG A 26 -4.54 -19.90 -3.91
C ARG A 26 -4.95 -19.60 -5.34
N GLU A 27 -6.08 -18.95 -5.49
CA GLU A 27 -6.51 -18.27 -6.71
C GLU A 27 -6.32 -16.77 -6.52
N LEU A 28 -5.45 -16.15 -7.31
CA LEU A 28 -5.24 -14.71 -7.33
C LEU A 28 -6.22 -14.08 -8.32
N VAL A 29 -7.05 -13.15 -7.83
CA VAL A 29 -8.08 -12.47 -8.61
C VAL A 29 -7.63 -11.02 -8.85
N SER A 30 -7.25 -10.71 -10.08
CA SER A 30 -6.92 -9.35 -10.51
C SER A 30 -8.20 -8.54 -10.68
N LEU A 31 -8.27 -7.37 -10.05
CA LEU A 31 -9.37 -6.42 -10.17
C LEU A 31 -8.83 -5.05 -10.58
N GLU A 32 -9.69 -4.19 -11.11
CA GLU A 32 -9.23 -2.93 -11.70
C GLU A 32 -8.89 -1.89 -10.63
N THR A 33 -9.76 -1.71 -9.63
CA THR A 33 -9.66 -0.65 -8.63
C THR A 33 -9.55 -1.19 -7.20
N PHE A 34 -9.14 -0.33 -6.27
CA PHE A 34 -9.15 -0.65 -4.84
C PHE A 34 -10.58 -0.88 -4.32
N SER A 35 -11.54 -0.11 -4.85
CA SER A 35 -12.96 -0.26 -4.53
C SER A 35 -13.48 -1.64 -4.92
N ASP A 36 -13.13 -2.15 -6.11
CA ASP A 36 -13.53 -3.48 -6.56
C ASP A 36 -12.99 -4.59 -5.64
N VAL A 37 -11.74 -4.43 -5.16
CA VAL A 37 -11.14 -5.36 -4.20
C VAL A 37 -11.89 -5.38 -2.87
N VAL A 38 -12.26 -4.20 -2.36
CA VAL A 38 -13.04 -4.05 -1.14
C VAL A 38 -14.44 -4.65 -1.31
N GLU A 39 -15.12 -4.35 -2.40
CA GLU A 39 -16.46 -4.89 -2.71
C GLU A 39 -16.45 -6.41 -2.84
N ALA A 40 -15.46 -6.96 -3.54
CA ALA A 40 -15.30 -8.41 -3.67
C ALA A 40 -15.08 -9.10 -2.32
N ALA A 41 -14.34 -8.47 -1.40
CA ALA A 41 -14.12 -8.99 -0.05
C ALA A 41 -15.38 -8.87 0.83
N VAL A 42 -16.08 -7.72 0.80
CA VAL A 42 -17.31 -7.49 1.56
C VAL A 42 -18.42 -8.43 1.11
N SER A 43 -18.60 -8.63 -0.21
CA SER A 43 -19.63 -9.52 -0.77
C SER A 43 -19.33 -11.01 -0.60
N GLY A 44 -18.13 -11.37 -0.12
CA GLY A 44 -17.69 -12.76 -0.01
C GLY A 44 -17.31 -13.40 -1.36
N GLY A 45 -17.16 -12.61 -2.41
CA GLY A 45 -16.67 -13.05 -3.72
C GLY A 45 -15.21 -13.54 -3.66
N VAL A 46 -14.44 -13.03 -2.68
CA VAL A 46 -13.10 -13.50 -2.32
C VAL A 46 -12.99 -13.63 -0.81
N ALA A 47 -12.07 -14.47 -0.33
CA ALA A 47 -11.81 -14.63 1.10
C ALA A 47 -10.99 -13.45 1.67
N TYR A 48 -10.10 -12.89 0.85
CA TYR A 48 -9.21 -11.80 1.23
C TYR A 48 -9.05 -10.78 0.10
N GLY A 49 -8.94 -9.49 0.48
CA GLY A 49 -8.44 -8.43 -0.38
C GLY A 49 -7.03 -8.02 0.02
N VAL A 50 -6.17 -7.64 -0.92
CA VAL A 50 -4.83 -7.10 -0.65
C VAL A 50 -4.75 -5.70 -1.24
N LEU A 51 -4.43 -4.71 -0.40
CA LEU A 51 -4.42 -3.28 -0.76
C LEU A 51 -3.13 -2.61 -0.28
N PRO A 52 -2.56 -1.66 -1.05
CA PRO A 52 -1.47 -0.81 -0.58
C PRO A 52 -2.02 0.18 0.46
N ILE A 53 -1.34 0.35 1.60
CA ILE A 53 -1.77 1.27 2.65
C ILE A 53 -0.82 2.46 2.82
N GLU A 54 0.46 2.26 2.54
CA GLU A 54 1.49 3.29 2.71
C GLU A 54 2.69 3.04 1.78
N ASN A 55 3.24 4.11 1.24
CA ASN A 55 4.53 4.09 0.54
C ASN A 55 5.54 4.89 1.36
N SER A 56 6.74 4.37 1.57
CA SER A 56 7.77 4.97 2.44
C SER A 56 8.26 6.34 1.97
N LEU A 57 8.08 6.71 0.69
CA LEU A 57 8.51 7.99 0.13
C LEU A 57 7.34 8.97 -0.08
N VAL A 58 6.16 8.46 -0.43
CA VAL A 58 4.98 9.28 -0.77
C VAL A 58 4.03 9.42 0.41
N GLY A 59 4.08 8.48 1.36
CA GLY A 59 3.23 8.46 2.53
C GLY A 59 1.97 7.60 2.37
N PRO A 60 0.90 7.89 3.12
CA PRO A 60 -0.32 7.09 3.18
C PRO A 60 -1.05 7.03 1.83
N VAL A 61 -1.60 5.86 1.51
CA VAL A 61 -2.50 5.68 0.36
C VAL A 61 -3.91 6.09 0.78
N ALA A 62 -4.25 7.34 0.50
CA ALA A 62 -5.46 8.00 0.97
C ALA A 62 -6.75 7.22 0.67
N GLU A 63 -6.88 6.70 -0.56
CA GLU A 63 -8.03 5.93 -1.01
C GLU A 63 -8.24 4.65 -0.19
N THR A 64 -7.16 3.90 0.10
CA THR A 64 -7.26 2.70 0.95
C THR A 64 -7.73 3.02 2.36
N HIS A 65 -7.23 4.09 2.97
CA HIS A 65 -7.67 4.55 4.28
C HIS A 65 -9.17 4.88 4.31
N ASP A 66 -9.67 5.55 3.26
CA ASP A 66 -11.08 5.93 3.17
C ASP A 66 -11.97 4.69 2.96
N LEU A 67 -11.61 3.80 2.05
CA LEU A 67 -12.33 2.56 1.80
C LEU A 67 -12.41 1.66 3.05
N LEU A 68 -11.31 1.51 3.80
CA LEU A 68 -11.29 0.69 5.01
C LEU A 68 -12.10 1.31 6.17
N TYR A 69 -12.21 2.63 6.21
CA TYR A 69 -13.06 3.27 7.20
C TYR A 69 -14.54 3.01 6.94
N ASP A 70 -14.96 3.02 5.68
CA ASP A 70 -16.37 2.85 5.30
C ASP A 70 -16.81 1.37 5.22
N ALA A 71 -15.86 0.46 4.98
CA ALA A 71 -16.17 -0.96 4.80
C ALA A 71 -16.25 -1.74 6.12
N GLU A 72 -17.05 -2.81 6.13
CA GLU A 72 -17.11 -3.80 7.24
C GLU A 72 -16.04 -4.88 7.04
N LEU A 73 -14.78 -4.44 6.96
CA LEU A 73 -13.61 -5.30 6.82
C LEU A 73 -12.64 -5.09 7.98
N SER A 74 -11.88 -6.15 8.28
CA SER A 74 -10.77 -6.11 9.24
C SER A 74 -9.46 -6.34 8.53
N ILE A 75 -8.42 -5.58 8.92
CA ILE A 75 -7.04 -5.86 8.54
C ILE A 75 -6.59 -7.11 9.31
N VAL A 76 -6.12 -8.13 8.60
CA VAL A 76 -5.74 -9.43 9.17
C VAL A 76 -4.27 -9.79 8.99
N ALA A 77 -3.56 -9.09 8.13
CA ALA A 77 -2.13 -9.26 7.90
C ALA A 77 -1.54 -8.02 7.21
N GLU A 78 -0.22 -7.87 7.28
CA GLU A 78 0.52 -6.89 6.49
C GLU A 78 1.80 -7.49 5.91
N THR A 79 2.32 -6.87 4.85
CA THR A 79 3.65 -7.14 4.30
C THR A 79 4.23 -5.87 3.67
N SER A 80 5.55 -5.80 3.55
CA SER A 80 6.23 -4.71 2.86
C SER A 80 6.93 -5.24 1.61
N ILE A 81 6.67 -4.62 0.45
CA ILE A 81 7.28 -4.96 -0.83
C ILE A 81 8.30 -3.88 -1.18
N PRO A 82 9.57 -4.24 -1.45
CA PRO A 82 10.54 -3.28 -1.96
C PRO A 82 10.12 -2.78 -3.34
N ILE A 83 10.19 -1.47 -3.54
CA ILE A 83 9.88 -0.83 -4.83
C ILE A 83 11.18 -0.51 -5.52
N ARG A 84 11.56 -1.37 -6.46
CA ARG A 84 12.74 -1.19 -7.28
C ARG A 84 12.34 -0.82 -8.70
N HIS A 85 12.97 0.22 -9.22
CA HIS A 85 12.76 0.70 -10.56
C HIS A 85 13.94 0.30 -11.45
N HIS A 86 13.63 -0.34 -12.57
CA HIS A 86 14.59 -0.73 -13.59
C HIS A 86 14.22 -0.09 -14.92
N LEU A 87 15.22 0.24 -15.72
CA LEU A 87 15.00 0.64 -17.10
C LEU A 87 14.88 -0.63 -17.94
N VAL A 88 13.74 -0.80 -18.61
CA VAL A 88 13.41 -2.00 -19.36
C VAL A 88 13.01 -1.67 -20.79
N ALA A 89 13.35 -2.54 -21.76
CA ALA A 89 12.99 -2.40 -23.17
C ALA A 89 12.82 -3.77 -23.83
N ARG A 90 12.27 -3.80 -25.06
CA ARG A 90 12.05 -5.06 -25.82
C ARG A 90 13.36 -5.75 -26.24
N ALA A 91 14.42 -4.98 -26.46
CA ALA A 91 15.73 -5.46 -26.88
C ALA A 91 16.84 -4.63 -26.23
N PRO A 92 18.10 -5.05 -26.27
CA PRO A 92 19.22 -4.23 -25.86
C PRO A 92 19.16 -2.87 -26.55
N LEU A 93 19.27 -1.80 -25.75
CA LEU A 93 19.12 -0.43 -26.23
C LEU A 93 20.21 0.43 -25.57
N ALA A 94 21.04 1.09 -26.37
CA ALA A 94 22.01 2.03 -25.84
C ALA A 94 21.31 3.32 -25.34
N GLU A 95 21.85 3.98 -24.32
CA GLU A 95 21.27 5.23 -23.80
C GLU A 95 21.05 6.29 -24.89
N SER A 96 21.97 6.39 -25.87
CA SER A 96 21.87 7.33 -26.99
C SER A 96 20.74 7.01 -27.97
N GLU A 97 20.17 5.82 -27.91
CA GLU A 97 19.07 5.37 -28.77
C GLU A 97 17.70 5.59 -28.11
N ILE A 98 17.65 5.80 -26.80
CA ILE A 98 16.41 6.01 -26.06
C ILE A 98 15.80 7.36 -26.47
N ARG A 99 14.53 7.35 -26.83
CA ARG A 99 13.74 8.52 -27.25
C ARG A 99 12.55 8.78 -26.34
N VAL A 100 11.97 7.70 -25.81
CA VAL A 100 10.77 7.76 -24.98
C VAL A 100 10.95 6.85 -23.77
N ILE A 101 10.59 7.35 -22.59
CA ILE A 101 10.46 6.56 -21.37
C ILE A 101 9.03 6.66 -20.85
N ARG A 102 8.40 5.52 -20.65
CA ARG A 102 7.05 5.41 -20.07
C ARG A 102 7.14 4.95 -18.63
N SER A 103 6.35 5.55 -17.74
CA SER A 103 6.12 5.03 -16.39
C SER A 103 4.97 5.78 -15.68
N HIS A 104 4.62 5.30 -14.48
CA HIS A 104 3.74 6.04 -13.59
C HIS A 104 4.41 7.37 -13.17
N PRO A 105 3.64 8.48 -13.04
CA PRO A 105 4.22 9.80 -12.70
C PRO A 105 5.14 9.78 -11.46
N VAL A 106 4.73 9.08 -10.41
CA VAL A 106 5.55 8.95 -9.18
C VAL A 106 6.87 8.24 -9.46
N ALA A 107 6.87 7.18 -10.30
CA ALA A 107 8.11 6.48 -10.65
C ALA A 107 9.04 7.33 -11.52
N LEU A 108 8.48 8.14 -12.44
CA LEU A 108 9.26 9.12 -13.21
C LEU A 108 9.91 10.15 -12.27
N GLU A 109 9.18 10.61 -11.25
CA GLU A 109 9.70 11.53 -10.26
C GLU A 109 10.78 10.91 -9.37
N GLN A 110 10.67 9.61 -9.07
CA GLN A 110 11.66 8.84 -8.30
C GLN A 110 12.90 8.43 -9.10
N CYS A 111 12.95 8.71 -10.41
CA CYS A 111 14.07 8.39 -11.30
C CYS A 111 14.63 9.64 -12.02
N ARG A 112 14.66 10.78 -11.34
CA ARG A 112 15.11 12.06 -11.92
C ARG A 112 16.56 12.04 -12.37
N LYS A 113 17.43 11.31 -11.67
CA LYS A 113 18.85 11.19 -12.04
C LYS A 113 19.00 10.49 -13.39
N LEU A 114 18.27 9.40 -13.61
CA LEU A 114 18.21 8.71 -14.90
C LEU A 114 17.71 9.67 -15.99
N LEU A 115 16.55 10.28 -15.78
CA LEU A 115 15.94 11.18 -16.78
C LEU A 115 16.82 12.40 -17.08
N GLY A 116 17.52 12.93 -16.09
CA GLY A 116 18.46 14.05 -16.27
C GLY A 116 19.75 13.68 -17.02
N ARG A 117 20.16 12.40 -16.96
CA ARG A 117 21.32 11.88 -17.70
C ARG A 117 20.99 11.65 -19.19
N LEU A 118 19.77 11.27 -19.49
CA LEU A 118 19.32 10.93 -20.84
C LEU A 118 18.88 12.22 -21.59
N ASN A 119 19.72 12.73 -22.47
CA ASN A 119 19.45 13.96 -23.21
C ASN A 119 18.36 13.77 -24.28
N GLY A 120 17.35 14.66 -24.27
CA GLY A 120 16.29 14.72 -25.28
C GLY A 120 15.26 13.60 -25.21
N VAL A 121 15.22 12.84 -24.12
CA VAL A 121 14.23 11.80 -23.89
C VAL A 121 12.90 12.41 -23.42
N ARG A 122 11.80 11.96 -24.03
CA ARG A 122 10.45 12.35 -23.65
C ARG A 122 9.88 11.36 -22.62
N ALA A 123 9.56 11.83 -21.42
CA ALA A 123 8.84 11.07 -20.42
C ALA A 123 7.33 11.08 -20.72
N ILE A 124 6.69 9.91 -20.72
CA ILE A 124 5.25 9.74 -20.95
C ILE A 124 4.65 9.03 -19.75
N ALA A 125 3.60 9.63 -19.17
CA ALA A 125 2.86 9.05 -18.06
C ALA A 125 2.02 7.84 -18.51
N ALA A 126 2.04 6.80 -17.68
CA ALA A 126 1.15 5.64 -17.77
C ALA A 126 0.39 5.48 -16.44
N SER A 127 -0.71 4.74 -16.43
CA SER A 127 -1.54 4.52 -15.24
C SER A 127 -0.79 3.79 -14.13
N THR A 128 0.07 2.84 -14.49
CA THR A 128 0.97 2.12 -13.57
C THR A 128 2.33 1.87 -14.23
N THR A 129 3.32 1.49 -13.43
CA THR A 129 4.63 1.02 -13.95
C THR A 129 4.48 -0.29 -14.76
N ALA A 130 3.53 -1.14 -14.38
CA ALA A 130 3.23 -2.38 -15.09
C ALA A 130 2.59 -2.12 -16.46
N ASP A 131 1.65 -1.15 -16.54
CA ASP A 131 1.05 -0.74 -17.82
C ASP A 131 2.10 -0.10 -18.74
N ALA A 132 3.02 0.69 -18.19
CA ALA A 132 4.13 1.23 -18.97
C ALA A 132 4.96 0.11 -19.60
N ALA A 133 5.25 -0.95 -18.86
CA ALA A 133 5.97 -2.11 -19.36
C ALA A 133 5.16 -2.86 -20.45
N SER A 134 3.86 -3.07 -20.24
CA SER A 134 2.96 -3.66 -21.23
C SER A 134 2.95 -2.85 -22.54
N GLN A 135 2.77 -1.53 -22.44
CA GLN A 135 2.78 -0.64 -23.59
C GLN A 135 4.08 -0.71 -24.40
N VAL A 136 5.23 -0.79 -23.71
CA VAL A 136 6.55 -0.92 -24.38
C VAL A 136 6.68 -2.31 -25.01
N ALA A 137 6.17 -3.36 -24.38
CA ALA A 137 6.20 -4.71 -24.94
C ALA A 137 5.38 -4.83 -26.24
N GLU A 138 4.28 -4.10 -26.33
CA GLU A 138 3.38 -4.08 -27.48
C GLU A 138 3.80 -3.08 -28.57
N SER A 139 4.69 -2.13 -28.26
CA SER A 139 5.12 -1.07 -29.18
C SER A 139 6.20 -1.56 -30.14
N ASP A 140 6.03 -1.24 -31.43
CA ASP A 140 7.08 -1.42 -32.44
C ASP A 140 7.92 -0.16 -32.66
N THR A 141 7.70 0.90 -31.89
CA THR A 141 8.43 2.17 -32.02
C THR A 141 9.86 2.03 -31.52
N PRO A 142 10.87 2.30 -32.34
CA PRO A 142 12.27 2.25 -31.92
C PRO A 142 12.58 3.27 -30.82
N GLY A 143 13.44 2.88 -29.87
CA GLY A 143 13.90 3.79 -28.81
C GLY A 143 12.88 3.99 -27.68
N GLU A 144 11.86 3.15 -27.55
CA GLU A 144 10.96 3.15 -26.38
C GLU A 144 11.48 2.25 -25.28
N ALA A 145 11.44 2.76 -24.05
CA ALA A 145 11.75 2.05 -22.81
C ALA A 145 10.70 2.35 -21.74
N ALA A 146 10.65 1.54 -20.70
CA ALA A 146 9.84 1.82 -19.52
C ALA A 146 10.70 1.82 -18.25
N ILE A 147 10.25 2.56 -17.24
CA ILE A 147 10.69 2.38 -15.86
C ILE A 147 9.66 1.48 -15.18
N ALA A 148 10.08 0.27 -14.83
CA ALA A 148 9.21 -0.77 -14.28
C ALA A 148 9.94 -1.68 -13.31
N SER A 149 9.22 -2.61 -12.67
CA SER A 149 9.81 -3.66 -11.85
C SER A 149 10.41 -4.77 -12.71
N GLU A 150 11.40 -5.50 -12.17
CA GLU A 150 11.95 -6.70 -12.80
C GLU A 150 10.87 -7.78 -13.06
N ARG A 151 9.90 -7.88 -12.14
CA ARG A 151 8.71 -8.72 -12.32
C ARG A 151 7.92 -8.35 -13.58
N ALA A 152 7.69 -7.07 -13.81
CA ALA A 152 6.99 -6.61 -15.00
C ALA A 152 7.79 -6.92 -16.27
N ALA A 153 9.10 -6.72 -16.23
CA ALA A 153 9.98 -7.10 -17.34
C ALA A 153 9.88 -8.59 -17.67
N ALA A 154 9.93 -9.46 -16.66
CA ALA A 154 9.82 -10.89 -16.86
C ALA A 154 8.46 -11.33 -17.44
N ILE A 155 7.36 -10.75 -16.93
CA ILE A 155 5.99 -11.11 -17.39
C ILE A 155 5.74 -10.66 -18.84
N TYR A 156 6.22 -9.48 -19.22
CA TYR A 156 6.00 -8.93 -20.56
C TYR A 156 7.13 -9.24 -21.56
N GLY A 157 8.12 -10.05 -21.16
CA GLY A 157 9.23 -10.46 -22.05
C GLY A 157 10.18 -9.31 -22.39
N LEU A 158 10.29 -8.31 -21.52
CA LEU A 158 11.22 -7.19 -21.68
C LEU A 158 12.59 -7.53 -21.09
N GLN A 159 13.62 -6.87 -21.60
CA GLN A 159 14.99 -6.96 -21.08
C GLN A 159 15.25 -5.80 -20.11
N VAL A 160 15.91 -6.07 -19.01
CA VAL A 160 16.43 -5.04 -18.11
C VAL A 160 17.67 -4.45 -18.74
N ILE A 161 17.61 -3.16 -19.08
CA ILE A 161 18.72 -2.39 -19.67
C ILE A 161 19.64 -1.87 -18.57
N GLU A 162 19.02 -1.39 -17.47
CA GLU A 162 19.74 -0.89 -16.30
C GLU A 162 18.95 -1.22 -15.03
N HIS A 163 19.63 -1.78 -14.04
CA HIS A 163 19.04 -2.09 -12.75
C HIS A 163 19.06 -0.90 -11.80
N ASP A 164 18.10 -0.86 -10.89
CA ASP A 164 18.04 0.04 -9.73
C ASP A 164 18.21 1.54 -10.09
N VAL A 165 17.48 1.99 -11.12
CA VAL A 165 17.52 3.37 -11.62
C VAL A 165 16.78 4.38 -10.73
N GLY A 166 16.16 3.92 -9.66
CA GLY A 166 15.48 4.77 -8.68
C GLY A 166 16.45 5.60 -7.85
N ASP A 167 16.10 6.85 -7.59
CA ASP A 167 16.92 7.77 -6.78
C ASP A 167 17.02 7.37 -5.31
N HIS A 168 16.09 6.53 -4.84
CA HIS A 168 15.95 6.06 -3.47
C HIS A 168 15.92 4.52 -3.44
N PRO A 169 17.04 3.85 -3.14
CA PRO A 169 17.13 2.38 -3.20
C PRO A 169 16.32 1.67 -2.10
N GLU A 170 15.96 2.36 -1.02
CA GLU A 170 15.20 1.83 0.11
C GLU A 170 13.73 2.26 0.08
N ALA A 171 13.11 2.23 -1.09
CA ALA A 171 11.69 2.48 -1.23
C ALA A 171 10.88 1.20 -0.98
N PHE A 172 9.84 1.30 -0.14
CA PHE A 172 8.92 0.20 0.16
C PHE A 172 7.47 0.66 0.03
N THR A 173 6.61 -0.27 -0.33
CA THR A 173 5.16 -0.10 -0.16
C THR A 173 4.66 -1.16 0.81
N ARG A 174 3.96 -0.72 1.85
CA ARG A 174 3.26 -1.58 2.80
C ARG A 174 1.89 -1.92 2.24
N PHE A 175 1.57 -3.21 2.26
CA PHE A 175 0.28 -3.77 1.87
C PHE A 175 -0.39 -4.42 3.06
N VAL A 176 -1.70 -4.31 3.12
CA VAL A 176 -2.54 -4.99 4.11
C VAL A 176 -3.44 -6.01 3.43
N SER A 177 -3.68 -7.12 4.13
CA SER A 177 -4.74 -8.05 3.77
C SER A 177 -5.97 -7.76 4.60
N VAL A 178 -7.13 -7.73 3.96
CA VAL A 178 -8.43 -7.45 4.57
C VAL A 178 -9.41 -8.59 4.36
N ALA A 179 -10.29 -8.80 5.35
CA ALA A 179 -11.32 -9.84 5.34
C ALA A 179 -12.54 -9.41 6.18
N THR A 180 -13.67 -10.13 6.03
CA THR A 180 -14.88 -9.91 6.84
C THR A 180 -14.78 -10.49 8.26
N HIS A 181 -13.73 -11.25 8.55
CA HIS A 181 -13.48 -11.83 9.88
C HIS A 181 -12.24 -11.19 10.52
N THR A 182 -12.22 -11.15 11.83
CA THR A 182 -11.02 -10.75 12.59
C THR A 182 -10.08 -11.94 12.76
N ARG A 183 -8.79 -11.68 12.78
CA ARG A 183 -7.81 -12.71 13.16
C ARG A 183 -7.79 -12.84 14.68
N ILE A 184 -8.03 -14.05 15.19
CA ILE A 184 -7.88 -14.41 16.59
C ILE A 184 -6.79 -15.48 16.65
N ASP A 185 -5.55 -15.05 16.74
CA ASP A 185 -4.41 -15.95 16.87
C ASP A 185 -3.57 -15.42 18.04
N HIS A 186 -3.50 -16.17 19.13
CA HIS A 186 -2.85 -15.73 20.37
C HIS A 186 -1.40 -16.24 20.51
N GLU A 187 -0.86 -16.91 19.48
CA GLU A 187 0.44 -17.59 19.56
C GLU A 187 1.64 -16.71 19.16
N ARG A 188 1.44 -15.37 18.94
CA ARG A 188 2.50 -14.47 18.53
C ARG A 188 2.83 -13.45 19.60
N ASP A 189 4.12 -13.13 19.73
CA ASP A 189 4.64 -12.18 20.72
C ASP A 189 4.44 -10.72 20.31
N GLU A 190 4.31 -10.44 18.99
CA GLU A 190 4.19 -9.09 18.47
C GLU A 190 2.89 -8.92 17.68
N TRP A 191 2.17 -7.83 18.01
CA TRP A 191 0.92 -7.46 17.37
C TRP A 191 0.91 -5.98 16.99
N ARG A 192 0.17 -5.69 15.93
CA ARG A 192 -0.25 -4.33 15.57
C ARG A 192 -1.76 -4.26 15.59
N THR A 193 -2.29 -3.16 16.09
CA THR A 193 -3.72 -2.87 16.06
C THR A 193 -3.94 -1.58 15.28
N ALA A 194 -4.60 -1.70 14.13
CA ALA A 194 -5.08 -0.56 13.37
C ALA A 194 -6.44 -0.12 13.91
N PHE A 195 -6.61 1.18 14.09
CA PHE A 195 -7.86 1.77 14.58
C PHE A 195 -8.06 3.17 14.01
N SER A 196 -9.30 3.64 14.06
CA SER A 196 -9.69 4.97 13.62
C SER A 196 -10.49 5.67 14.70
N PHE A 197 -10.35 6.99 14.82
CA PHE A 197 -11.11 7.79 15.76
C PHE A 197 -11.33 9.22 15.28
N VAL A 198 -12.35 9.88 15.82
CA VAL A 198 -12.65 11.29 15.57
C VAL A 198 -12.51 12.05 16.88
N THR A 199 -11.84 13.21 16.86
CA THR A 199 -11.73 14.11 18.00
C THR A 199 -12.67 15.31 17.87
N ASP A 200 -12.98 15.95 18.98
CA ASP A 200 -13.58 17.28 18.95
C ASP A 200 -12.60 18.30 18.34
N HIS A 201 -13.13 19.28 17.63
CA HIS A 201 -12.32 20.36 17.07
C HIS A 201 -12.01 21.43 18.12
N ARG A 202 -11.06 21.12 19.03
CA ARG A 202 -10.59 22.03 20.10
C ARG A 202 -9.12 21.80 20.39
N SER A 203 -8.48 22.82 20.96
CA SER A 203 -7.08 22.72 21.39
C SER A 203 -6.89 21.56 22.36
N GLY A 204 -5.83 20.77 22.16
CA GLY A 204 -5.47 19.61 22.98
C GLY A 204 -6.29 18.35 22.74
N ALA A 205 -7.28 18.34 21.85
CA ALA A 205 -8.15 17.18 21.63
C ALA A 205 -7.36 15.95 21.14
N LEU A 206 -6.50 16.11 20.16
CA LEU A 206 -5.65 15.02 19.67
C LEU A 206 -4.66 14.54 20.76
N TYR A 207 -4.03 15.44 21.49
CA TYR A 207 -3.16 15.08 22.62
C TYR A 207 -3.94 14.23 23.64
N GLY A 208 -5.12 14.68 24.04
CA GLY A 208 -5.96 13.94 24.98
C GLY A 208 -6.40 12.56 24.48
N ALA A 209 -6.51 12.38 23.15
CA ALA A 209 -6.83 11.09 22.53
C ALA A 209 -5.65 10.10 22.57
N ILE A 210 -4.42 10.58 22.35
CA ILE A 210 -3.24 9.70 22.25
C ILE A 210 -2.47 9.54 23.57
N GLU A 211 -2.66 10.46 24.54
CA GLU A 211 -1.99 10.44 25.84
C GLU A 211 -2.16 9.12 26.61
N PRO A 212 -3.35 8.44 26.62
CA PRO A 212 -3.49 7.16 27.28
C PRO A 212 -2.51 6.09 26.77
N PHE A 213 -2.28 6.03 25.47
CA PHE A 213 -1.32 5.06 24.90
C PHE A 213 0.09 5.30 25.44
N ALA A 214 0.57 6.55 25.39
CA ALA A 214 1.89 6.91 25.93
C ALA A 214 2.02 6.61 27.43
N ARG A 215 0.97 6.90 28.22
CA ARG A 215 0.98 6.67 29.66
C ARG A 215 0.99 5.18 30.03
N HIS A 216 0.39 4.34 29.18
CA HIS A 216 0.44 2.88 29.29
C HIS A 216 1.71 2.28 28.67
N GLY A 217 2.65 3.09 28.17
CA GLY A 217 3.90 2.62 27.55
C GLY A 217 3.71 1.95 26.20
N LEU A 218 2.59 2.23 25.49
CA LEU A 218 2.28 1.67 24.19
C LEU A 218 2.79 2.58 23.07
N ASP A 219 3.46 1.99 22.09
CA ASP A 219 4.01 2.72 20.95
C ASP A 219 2.96 2.92 19.85
N LEU A 220 2.80 4.17 19.42
CA LEU A 220 1.95 4.55 18.29
C LEU A 220 2.79 4.57 17.02
N VAL A 221 2.75 3.46 16.28
CA VAL A 221 3.60 3.21 15.10
C VAL A 221 3.25 4.13 13.92
N GLN A 222 1.97 4.48 13.77
CA GLN A 222 1.48 5.32 12.69
C GLN A 222 0.32 6.20 13.18
N LEU A 223 0.26 7.42 12.65
CA LEU A 223 -0.87 8.35 12.85
C LEU A 223 -1.09 9.17 11.57
N VAL A 224 -2.24 9.01 10.96
CA VAL A 224 -2.62 9.67 9.71
C VAL A 224 -3.89 10.49 9.94
N SER A 225 -3.88 11.77 9.58
CA SER A 225 -5.09 12.59 9.59
C SER A 225 -5.81 12.52 8.24
N ARG A 226 -7.12 12.25 8.27
CA ARG A 226 -7.98 12.23 7.07
C ARG A 226 -9.13 13.22 7.23
N PRO A 227 -9.43 14.06 6.24
CA PRO A 227 -10.60 14.92 6.29
C PRO A 227 -11.87 14.07 6.28
N ILE A 228 -12.88 14.49 7.05
CA ILE A 228 -14.19 13.83 7.03
C ILE A 228 -15.02 14.45 5.89
N PRO A 229 -15.48 13.65 4.90
CA PRO A 229 -16.33 14.14 3.84
C PRO A 229 -17.54 14.90 4.38
N GLN A 230 -17.95 15.98 3.70
CA GLN A 230 -19.11 16.84 4.08
C GLN A 230 -19.02 17.51 5.47
N SER A 231 -17.87 17.42 6.14
CA SER A 231 -17.62 18.06 7.44
C SER A 231 -16.37 18.94 7.37
N PRO A 232 -16.42 20.16 6.80
CA PRO A 232 -15.26 21.04 6.63
C PRO A 232 -14.49 21.21 7.94
N TRP A 233 -13.14 21.05 7.84
CA TRP A 233 -12.19 21.23 8.95
C TRP A 233 -12.33 20.22 10.10
N LYS A 234 -13.13 19.15 9.93
CA LYS A 234 -13.14 18.01 10.84
C LYS A 234 -12.27 16.88 10.27
N TYR A 235 -11.58 16.20 11.17
CA TYR A 235 -10.63 15.16 10.83
C TYR A 235 -10.93 13.87 11.59
N ARG A 236 -10.78 12.77 10.87
CA ARG A 236 -10.61 11.44 11.41
C ARG A 236 -9.11 11.17 11.51
N PHE A 237 -8.70 10.40 12.49
CA PHE A 237 -7.34 9.92 12.66
C PHE A 237 -7.31 8.40 12.53
N ASP A 238 -6.53 7.91 11.58
CA ASP A 238 -6.24 6.49 11.44
C ASP A 238 -4.88 6.23 12.06
N ALA A 239 -4.78 5.24 12.93
CA ALA A 239 -3.59 4.97 13.70
C ALA A 239 -3.27 3.48 13.78
N VAL A 240 -2.01 3.17 13.98
CA VAL A 240 -1.53 1.82 14.25
C VAL A 240 -0.75 1.82 15.57
N LEU A 241 -1.15 0.95 16.48
CA LEU A 241 -0.54 0.74 17.77
C LEU A 241 0.23 -0.59 17.79
N ALA A 242 1.39 -0.61 18.45
CA ALA A 242 2.05 -1.86 18.81
C ALA A 242 1.37 -2.45 20.05
N GLY A 243 0.72 -3.62 19.88
CA GLY A 243 -0.04 -4.31 20.93
C GLY A 243 -1.36 -4.87 20.43
N HIS A 244 -1.93 -5.81 21.20
CA HIS A 244 -3.19 -6.46 20.91
C HIS A 244 -4.29 -6.04 21.91
N PRO A 245 -5.54 -5.76 21.49
CA PRO A 245 -6.61 -5.28 22.38
C PRO A 245 -6.99 -6.25 23.50
N LEU A 246 -6.62 -7.52 23.40
CA LEU A 246 -6.83 -8.51 24.47
C LEU A 246 -5.76 -8.47 25.57
N GLU A 247 -4.64 -7.82 25.33
CA GLU A 247 -3.63 -7.57 26.35
C GLU A 247 -4.18 -6.56 27.36
N PRO A 248 -4.02 -6.80 28.68
CA PRO A 248 -4.59 -5.92 29.70
C PRO A 248 -4.22 -4.46 29.52
N THR A 249 -2.94 -4.17 29.28
CA THR A 249 -2.42 -2.82 29.09
C THR A 249 -3.05 -2.11 27.89
N THR A 250 -3.11 -2.79 26.76
CA THR A 250 -3.70 -2.26 25.51
C THR A 250 -5.21 -2.05 25.66
N ARG A 251 -5.91 -3.03 26.26
CA ARG A 251 -7.35 -2.95 26.53
C ARG A 251 -7.69 -1.74 27.44
N ASP A 252 -6.92 -1.55 28.51
CA ASP A 252 -7.18 -0.49 29.47
C ASP A 252 -6.91 0.89 28.83
N ALA A 253 -5.86 1.04 28.00
CA ALA A 253 -5.63 2.23 27.21
C ALA A 253 -6.79 2.54 26.25
N PHE A 254 -7.28 1.55 25.50
CA PHE A 254 -8.44 1.73 24.62
C PHE A 254 -9.72 2.10 25.39
N ALA A 255 -9.93 1.55 26.57
CA ALA A 255 -11.08 1.92 27.43
C ALA A 255 -11.05 3.40 27.80
N GLU A 256 -9.88 3.94 28.13
CA GLU A 256 -9.71 5.36 28.41
C GLU A 256 -9.92 6.24 27.16
N VAL A 257 -9.31 5.85 26.03
CA VAL A 257 -9.47 6.57 24.75
C VAL A 257 -10.94 6.68 24.35
N ARG A 258 -11.74 5.62 24.54
CA ARG A 258 -13.19 5.63 24.25
C ARG A 258 -13.94 6.73 24.96
N THR A 259 -13.50 7.17 26.13
CA THR A 259 -14.15 8.24 26.87
C THR A 259 -13.80 9.64 26.35
N ARG A 260 -12.78 9.76 25.51
CA ARG A 260 -12.19 11.03 25.08
C ARG A 260 -12.39 11.33 23.58
N VAL A 261 -12.79 10.35 22.80
CA VAL A 261 -12.95 10.47 21.34
C VAL A 261 -14.34 10.04 20.90
N ARG A 262 -14.65 10.32 19.64
CA ARG A 262 -15.86 9.84 18.98
C ARG A 262 -15.48 8.78 17.95
N ASP A 263 -16.42 7.91 17.63
CA ASP A 263 -16.35 6.94 16.54
C ASP A 263 -15.07 6.09 16.57
N LEU A 264 -14.62 5.70 17.78
CA LEU A 264 -13.47 4.79 17.91
C LEU A 264 -13.81 3.42 17.34
N ARG A 265 -13.13 3.06 16.27
CA ARG A 265 -13.30 1.79 15.57
C ARG A 265 -11.94 1.08 15.46
N VAL A 266 -11.88 -0.16 15.91
CA VAL A 266 -10.74 -1.04 15.62
C VAL A 266 -10.91 -1.60 14.22
N LEU A 267 -9.94 -1.37 13.34
CA LEU A 267 -9.93 -1.81 11.95
C LEU A 267 -9.28 -3.20 11.79
N GLY A 268 -8.65 -3.71 12.84
CA GLY A 268 -8.07 -5.05 12.87
C GLY A 268 -6.82 -5.13 13.73
N SER A 269 -6.50 -6.36 14.16
CA SER A 269 -5.26 -6.67 14.84
C SER A 269 -4.55 -7.79 14.09
N TYR A 270 -3.24 -7.63 13.85
CA TYR A 270 -2.48 -8.50 12.98
C TYR A 270 -0.99 -8.51 13.39
N PRO A 271 -0.24 -9.58 13.07
CA PRO A 271 1.20 -9.59 13.30
C PRO A 271 1.90 -8.60 12.36
N PRO A 272 2.98 -7.92 12.82
CA PRO A 272 3.79 -7.09 11.96
C PRO A 272 4.31 -7.89 10.77
N GLY A 273 4.30 -7.28 9.58
CA GLY A 273 4.81 -7.89 8.36
C GLY A 273 6.34 -7.90 8.36
N ALA A 274 6.90 -8.98 7.82
CA ALA A 274 8.32 -9.08 7.54
C ALA A 274 8.67 -8.35 6.23
#